data_0afce4279557a4279269960167f90628
#
_entry.id   0afce4279557a4279269960167f90628
#
_cell.length_a   1.000
_cell.length_b   1.000
_cell.length_c   1.000
_cell.angle_alpha   90.00
_cell.angle_beta   90.00
_cell.angle_gamma   90.00
#
_symmetry.space_group_name_H-M   'P 1'
#
loop_
_entity.id
_entity.type
_entity.pdbx_description
1 polymer ?
#
loop_
_entity_poly.entity_id
_entity_poly.type
_entity_poly.pdbx_seq_one_letter_code
_entity_poly.pdbx_strand_id
1 'polypeptide(L)'
;SVISQILQEIKNGTRTANKEQEIKEILKCKNNGGRKIKIRADLFLRKENDEYYIEIKTAKPNIDVFIKSKQKLLEWVALRKKKVNTILALPYNPYHPEPYNRFTMQGYLDEQKELYVAEKFWEFLGGKGTYEEVLEIFDEIGKEFKEKIQNKIKEVAEKKMGI
;
A
#
# COMPACT_ATOMS: atom_id res chain seq x y z
N SER A 1 -19.15 15.10 -2.34
CA SER A 1 -19.38 13.68 -2.74
C SER A 1 -19.39 12.79 -1.51
N VAL A 2 -19.96 11.59 -1.60
CA VAL A 2 -19.92 10.59 -0.51
C VAL A 2 -18.49 10.32 -0.07
N ILE A 3 -17.55 10.19 -1.00
CA ILE A 3 -16.14 9.97 -0.68
C ILE A 3 -15.56 11.14 0.14
N SER A 4 -15.86 12.38 -0.26
CA SER A 4 -15.38 13.56 0.49
C SER A 4 -15.96 13.60 1.91
N GLN A 5 -17.21 13.18 2.08
CA GLN A 5 -17.83 13.09 3.39
C GLN A 5 -17.17 12.02 4.26
N ILE A 6 -16.99 10.80 3.73
CA ILE A 6 -16.31 9.70 4.44
C ILE A 6 -14.92 10.14 4.90
N LEU A 7 -14.13 10.75 4.02
CA LEU A 7 -12.78 11.21 4.35
C LEU A 7 -12.79 12.33 5.41
N GLN A 8 -13.77 13.23 5.36
CA GLN A 8 -13.91 14.29 6.34
C GLN A 8 -14.30 13.75 7.73
N GLU A 9 -15.22 12.80 7.78
CA GLU A 9 -15.64 12.13 9.02
C GLU A 9 -14.47 11.36 9.67
N ILE A 10 -13.68 10.64 8.86
CA ILE A 10 -12.47 9.95 9.33
C ILE A 10 -11.45 10.97 9.86
N LYS A 11 -11.19 12.04 9.09
CA LYS A 11 -10.25 13.11 9.48
C LYS A 11 -10.63 13.80 10.79
N ASN A 12 -11.93 13.99 11.02
CA ASN A 12 -12.45 14.63 12.24
C ASN A 12 -12.55 13.64 13.43
N GLY A 13 -12.22 12.36 13.24
CA GLY A 13 -12.32 11.34 14.28
C GLY A 13 -13.77 10.93 14.64
N THR A 14 -14.76 11.37 13.85
CA THR A 14 -16.17 11.00 14.05
C THR A 14 -16.52 9.64 13.42
N ARG A 15 -15.58 9.08 12.66
CA ARG A 15 -15.72 7.78 11.99
C ARG A 15 -14.39 7.06 11.96
N THR A 16 -14.41 5.76 12.18
CA THR A 16 -13.31 4.85 11.87
C THR A 16 -13.58 4.15 10.55
N ALA A 17 -12.56 3.95 9.74
CA ALA A 17 -12.68 3.29 8.45
C ALA A 17 -13.30 1.90 8.58
N ASN A 18 -14.28 1.61 7.72
CA ASN A 18 -14.93 0.33 7.58
C ASN A 18 -15.22 0.08 6.11
N LYS A 19 -14.43 -0.77 5.49
CA LYS A 19 -14.46 -1.04 4.05
C LYS A 19 -15.86 -1.46 3.55
N GLU A 20 -16.52 -2.36 4.26
CA GLU A 20 -17.82 -2.88 3.80
C GLU A 20 -18.92 -1.82 3.84
N GLN A 21 -18.93 -1.02 4.91
CA GLN A 21 -19.89 0.07 5.06
C GLN A 21 -19.66 1.13 3.99
N GLU A 22 -18.41 1.53 3.78
CA GLU A 22 -18.03 2.55 2.80
C GLU A 22 -18.38 2.13 1.37
N ILE A 23 -18.11 0.87 1.01
CA ILE A 23 -18.50 0.32 -0.29
C ILE A 23 -20.04 0.41 -0.47
N LYS A 24 -20.82 0.03 0.54
CA LYS A 24 -22.28 0.10 0.50
C LYS A 24 -22.77 1.54 0.30
N GLU A 25 -22.17 2.51 1.02
CA GLU A 25 -22.53 3.93 0.90
C GLU A 25 -22.19 4.48 -0.49
N ILE A 26 -21.02 4.16 -1.03
CA ILE A 26 -20.59 4.59 -2.36
C ILE A 26 -21.51 4.02 -3.44
N LEU A 27 -21.83 2.73 -3.36
CA LEU A 27 -22.65 2.05 -4.37
C LEU A 27 -24.15 2.46 -4.33
N LYS A 28 -24.66 2.89 -3.17
CA LYS A 28 -26.02 3.46 -3.06
C LYS A 28 -26.14 4.84 -3.72
N CYS A 29 -25.04 5.56 -3.85
CA CYS A 29 -25.06 6.91 -4.40
C CYS A 29 -25.20 6.88 -5.92
N LYS A 30 -26.39 7.23 -6.46
CA LYS A 30 -26.70 7.23 -7.89
C LYS A 30 -25.90 8.28 -8.70
N ASN A 31 -25.42 9.35 -8.04
CA ASN A 31 -24.70 10.46 -8.65
C ASN A 31 -23.33 10.65 -8.00
N ASN A 32 -22.34 9.91 -8.46
CA ASN A 32 -20.94 10.11 -8.06
C ASN A 32 -20.27 11.28 -8.82
N GLY A 33 -21.01 12.39 -9.00
CA GLY A 33 -20.54 13.64 -9.62
C GLY A 33 -19.68 13.41 -10.87
N GLY A 34 -20.20 13.68 -12.03
CA GLY A 34 -19.67 13.34 -13.37
C GLY A 34 -18.26 13.83 -13.73
N ARG A 35 -17.34 13.91 -12.80
CA ARG A 35 -15.94 14.21 -13.08
C ARG A 35 -15.25 12.96 -13.60
N LYS A 36 -14.76 13.00 -14.84
CA LYS A 36 -13.89 11.93 -15.39
C LYS A 36 -12.57 11.97 -14.63
N ILE A 37 -12.40 11.07 -13.67
CA ILE A 37 -11.16 10.90 -12.92
C ILE A 37 -10.41 9.73 -13.56
N LYS A 38 -9.13 9.95 -13.90
CA LYS A 38 -8.23 8.87 -14.28
C LYS A 38 -7.41 8.49 -13.05
N ILE A 39 -7.62 7.27 -12.55
CA ILE A 39 -6.87 6.75 -11.40
C ILE A 39 -6.10 5.52 -11.87
N ARG A 40 -4.77 5.55 -11.65
CA ARG A 40 -3.89 4.43 -11.97
C ARG A 40 -3.74 3.56 -10.73
N ALA A 41 -3.90 2.25 -10.86
CA ALA A 41 -3.45 1.28 -9.89
C ALA A 41 -1.97 0.96 -10.14
N ASP A 42 -1.19 0.76 -9.07
CA ASP A 42 0.18 0.30 -9.19
C ASP A 42 0.20 -1.17 -9.62
N LEU A 43 -0.76 -1.96 -9.10
CA LEU A 43 -0.98 -3.33 -9.51
C LEU A 43 -2.49 -3.61 -9.63
N PHE A 44 -2.88 -4.29 -10.71
CA PHE A 44 -4.22 -4.82 -10.92
C PHE A 44 -4.17 -6.33 -11.09
N LEU A 45 -5.00 -7.04 -10.35
CA LEU A 45 -5.12 -8.49 -10.41
C LEU A 45 -6.56 -8.91 -10.59
N ARG A 46 -6.77 -10.03 -11.28
CA ARG A 46 -8.03 -10.74 -11.29
C ARG A 46 -7.79 -12.17 -10.81
N LYS A 47 -8.41 -12.54 -9.71
CA LYS A 47 -8.43 -13.90 -9.18
C LYS A 47 -9.85 -14.41 -9.24
N GLU A 48 -10.10 -15.45 -10.02
CA GLU A 48 -11.44 -15.96 -10.32
C GLU A 48 -12.36 -14.82 -10.84
N ASN A 49 -13.40 -14.47 -10.09
CA ASN A 49 -14.33 -13.40 -10.44
C ASN A 49 -14.07 -12.08 -9.71
N ASP A 50 -13.05 -12.02 -8.84
CA ASP A 50 -12.73 -10.86 -8.05
C ASP A 50 -11.66 -9.98 -8.70
N GLU A 51 -11.91 -8.67 -8.70
CA GLU A 51 -10.96 -7.65 -9.14
C GLU A 51 -10.27 -7.03 -7.93
N TYR A 52 -8.94 -6.90 -8.01
CA TYR A 52 -8.09 -6.30 -6.97
C TYR A 52 -7.34 -5.11 -7.55
N TYR A 53 -7.52 -3.95 -6.94
CA TYR A 53 -6.83 -2.71 -7.25
C TYR A 53 -5.90 -2.38 -6.09
N ILE A 54 -4.60 -2.33 -6.35
CA ILE A 54 -3.58 -2.22 -5.32
C ILE A 54 -2.77 -0.96 -5.54
N GLU A 55 -2.67 -0.17 -4.49
CA GLU A 55 -1.75 0.95 -4.34
C GLU A 55 -0.56 0.48 -3.52
N ILE A 56 0.65 0.69 -4.00
CA ILE A 56 1.89 0.30 -3.29
C ILE A 56 2.57 1.55 -2.74
N LYS A 57 2.94 1.52 -1.47
CA LYS A 57 3.66 2.61 -0.80
C LYS A 57 4.88 2.08 -0.05
N THR A 58 5.81 2.99 0.24
CA THR A 58 6.93 2.72 1.14
C THR A 58 6.44 2.45 2.57
N ALA A 59 7.23 1.74 3.35
CA ALA A 59 6.82 1.18 4.64
C ALA A 59 6.44 2.19 5.73
N LYS A 60 6.83 3.47 5.60
CA LYS A 60 6.51 4.52 6.58
C LYS A 60 5.79 5.71 5.93
N PRO A 61 4.57 5.52 5.38
CA PRO A 61 3.81 6.63 4.85
C PRO A 61 3.47 7.65 5.95
N ASN A 62 3.43 8.93 5.60
CA ASN A 62 2.88 9.96 6.48
C ASN A 62 1.34 9.99 6.38
N ILE A 63 0.70 10.80 7.25
CA ILE A 63 -0.76 10.90 7.31
C ILE A 63 -1.38 11.34 5.98
N ASP A 64 -0.77 12.26 5.25
CA ASP A 64 -1.29 12.74 3.97
C ASP A 64 -1.28 11.64 2.91
N VAL A 65 -0.26 10.77 2.93
CA VAL A 65 -0.19 9.61 2.04
C VAL A 65 -1.30 8.62 2.37
N PHE A 66 -1.58 8.36 3.66
CA PHE A 66 -2.69 7.50 4.06
C PHE A 66 -4.04 8.05 3.62
N ILE A 67 -4.29 9.35 3.82
CA ILE A 67 -5.54 10.00 3.39
C ILE A 67 -5.72 9.91 1.87
N LYS A 68 -4.68 10.24 1.10
CA LYS A 68 -4.71 10.14 -0.36
C LYS A 68 -4.89 8.70 -0.84
N SER A 69 -4.22 7.75 -0.20
CA SER A 69 -4.40 6.33 -0.52
C SER A 69 -5.82 5.88 -0.22
N LYS A 70 -6.38 6.23 0.96
CA LYS A 70 -7.77 5.93 1.27
C LYS A 70 -8.74 6.52 0.25
N GLN A 71 -8.56 7.78 -0.14
CA GLN A 71 -9.36 8.39 -1.19
C GLN A 71 -9.32 7.56 -2.47
N LYS A 72 -8.14 7.15 -2.90
CA LYS A 72 -7.92 6.35 -4.12
C LYS A 72 -8.62 4.98 -4.04
N LEU A 73 -8.55 4.31 -2.88
CA LEU A 73 -9.25 3.05 -2.66
C LEU A 73 -10.76 3.21 -2.83
N LEU A 74 -11.36 4.28 -2.31
CA LEU A 74 -12.79 4.56 -2.43
C LEU A 74 -13.17 4.98 -3.85
N GLU A 75 -12.33 5.73 -4.53
CA GLU A 75 -12.54 6.18 -5.90
C GLU A 75 -12.57 5.00 -6.89
N TRP A 76 -11.78 3.94 -6.70
CA TRP A 76 -11.86 2.73 -7.53
C TRP A 76 -13.22 2.05 -7.40
N VAL A 77 -13.78 1.96 -6.19
CA VAL A 77 -15.13 1.42 -5.98
C VAL A 77 -16.16 2.24 -6.74
N ALA A 78 -16.09 3.58 -6.64
CA ALA A 78 -17.01 4.49 -7.30
C ALA A 78 -16.93 4.40 -8.84
N LEU A 79 -15.71 4.30 -9.38
CA LEU A 79 -15.47 4.17 -10.82
C LEU A 79 -15.96 2.84 -11.38
N ARG A 80 -15.75 1.76 -10.65
CA ARG A 80 -16.19 0.41 -11.07
C ARG A 80 -17.68 0.20 -10.91
N LYS A 81 -18.36 1.00 -10.08
CA LYS A 81 -19.80 0.89 -9.77
C LYS A 81 -20.23 -0.52 -9.35
N LYS A 82 -19.32 -1.25 -8.76
CA LYS A 82 -19.51 -2.59 -8.21
C LYS A 82 -18.56 -2.84 -7.05
N LYS A 83 -18.85 -3.88 -6.26
CA LYS A 83 -17.90 -4.32 -5.23
C LYS A 83 -16.60 -4.78 -5.90
N VAL A 84 -15.48 -4.16 -5.52
CA VAL A 84 -14.12 -4.53 -5.91
C VAL A 84 -13.23 -4.55 -4.68
N ASN A 85 -12.14 -5.29 -4.73
CA ASN A 85 -11.16 -5.32 -3.66
C ASN A 85 -10.11 -4.24 -3.89
N THR A 86 -10.00 -3.32 -2.94
CA THR A 86 -9.05 -2.22 -2.97
C THR A 86 -8.09 -2.35 -1.81
N ILE A 87 -6.79 -2.27 -2.07
CA ILE A 87 -5.73 -2.61 -1.11
C ILE A 87 -4.66 -1.53 -1.13
N LEU A 88 -4.21 -1.12 0.06
CA LEU A 88 -2.94 -0.44 0.26
C LEU A 88 -1.91 -1.48 0.67
N ALA A 89 -0.87 -1.64 -0.13
CA ALA A 89 0.20 -2.59 0.11
C ALA A 89 1.49 -1.90 0.55
N LEU A 90 2.13 -2.45 1.57
CA LEU A 90 3.44 -2.06 2.06
C LEU A 90 4.37 -3.28 1.93
N PRO A 91 5.38 -3.26 1.05
CA PRO A 91 6.16 -4.46 0.72
C PRO A 91 6.96 -5.03 1.89
N TYR A 92 7.26 -4.26 2.93
CA TYR A 92 7.97 -4.72 4.12
C TYR A 92 7.47 -4.03 5.39
N ASN A 93 7.72 -4.68 6.55
CA ASN A 93 7.41 -4.15 7.86
C ASN A 93 8.71 -3.61 8.53
N PRO A 94 8.86 -2.29 8.69
CA PRO A 94 10.07 -1.72 9.29
C PRO A 94 10.16 -1.89 10.81
N TYR A 95 9.14 -2.50 11.43
CA TYR A 95 9.06 -2.78 12.86
C TYR A 95 9.29 -4.25 13.19
N HIS A 96 9.56 -5.09 12.17
CA HIS A 96 9.80 -6.52 12.39
C HIS A 96 10.82 -6.76 13.52
N PRO A 97 10.61 -7.69 14.48
CA PRO A 97 9.55 -8.70 14.51
C PRO A 97 8.19 -8.22 15.03
N GLU A 98 8.08 -6.97 15.48
CA GLU A 98 6.83 -6.43 15.99
C GLU A 98 5.79 -6.26 14.87
N PRO A 99 4.50 -6.36 15.17
CA PRO A 99 3.43 -6.08 14.21
C PRO A 99 3.56 -4.66 13.64
N TYR A 100 3.13 -4.49 12.38
CA TYR A 100 3.07 -3.18 11.79
C TYR A 100 2.09 -2.30 12.55
N ASN A 101 2.61 -1.25 13.18
CA ASN A 101 1.82 -0.30 13.94
C ASN A 101 2.32 1.12 13.67
N ARG A 102 1.50 1.91 12.98
CA ARG A 102 1.81 3.29 12.70
C ARG A 102 0.66 4.19 13.13
N PHE A 103 0.88 5.02 14.13
CA PHE A 103 -0.14 5.89 14.73
C PHE A 103 -0.80 6.82 13.71
N THR A 104 -0.08 7.24 12.65
CA THR A 104 -0.62 8.08 11.57
C THR A 104 -1.65 7.39 10.70
N MET A 105 -1.81 6.06 10.82
CA MET A 105 -2.74 5.25 10.07
C MET A 105 -4.05 5.00 10.82
N GLN A 106 -4.02 5.12 12.15
CA GLN A 106 -5.15 4.75 13.01
C GLN A 106 -6.45 5.40 12.58
N GLY A 107 -7.45 4.57 12.32
CA GLY A 107 -8.78 4.99 11.90
C GLY A 107 -8.94 5.34 10.42
N TYR A 108 -7.85 5.51 9.64
CA TYR A 108 -7.92 5.86 8.22
C TYR A 108 -8.15 4.68 7.30
N LEU A 109 -7.69 3.49 7.69
CA LEU A 109 -7.84 2.26 6.92
C LEU A 109 -8.55 1.19 7.76
N ASP A 110 -9.32 0.34 7.10
CA ASP A 110 -9.74 -0.95 7.64
C ASP A 110 -8.54 -1.91 7.55
N GLU A 111 -7.74 -1.96 8.63
CA GLU A 111 -6.44 -2.64 8.65
C GLU A 111 -6.56 -4.12 8.25
N GLN A 112 -7.67 -4.75 8.59
CA GLN A 112 -7.88 -6.17 8.26
C GLN A 112 -8.15 -6.38 6.78
N LYS A 113 -8.87 -5.46 6.14
CA LYS A 113 -9.42 -5.64 4.78
C LYS A 113 -8.75 -4.79 3.70
N GLU A 114 -8.09 -3.70 4.08
CA GLU A 114 -7.50 -2.76 3.15
C GLU A 114 -5.98 -2.69 3.22
N LEU A 115 -5.36 -3.13 4.33
CA LEU A 115 -3.91 -3.03 4.53
C LEU A 115 -3.24 -4.40 4.42
N TYR A 116 -2.31 -4.50 3.46
CA TYR A 116 -1.48 -5.69 3.26
C TYR A 116 -0.02 -5.30 3.43
N VAL A 117 0.62 -5.83 4.48
CA VAL A 117 2.00 -5.50 4.85
C VAL A 117 2.86 -6.74 4.81
N ALA A 118 4.06 -6.63 4.23
CA ALA A 118 5.09 -7.66 4.24
C ALA A 118 4.54 -9.03 3.83
N GLU A 119 4.63 -10.02 4.71
CA GLU A 119 4.17 -11.40 4.49
C GLU A 119 2.76 -11.46 3.90
N LYS A 120 1.79 -10.75 4.50
CA LYS A 120 0.40 -10.73 4.02
C LYS A 120 0.29 -10.27 2.55
N PHE A 121 1.13 -9.31 2.14
CA PHE A 121 1.14 -8.83 0.75
C PHE A 121 1.79 -9.84 -0.20
N TRP A 122 2.95 -10.33 0.14
CA TRP A 122 3.70 -11.26 -0.73
C TRP A 122 3.03 -12.62 -0.85
N GLU A 123 2.49 -13.16 0.25
CA GLU A 123 1.72 -14.41 0.20
C GLU A 123 0.38 -14.27 -0.52
N PHE A 124 -0.24 -13.10 -0.46
CA PHE A 124 -1.41 -12.83 -1.30
C PHE A 124 -1.08 -12.90 -2.80
N LEU A 125 0.10 -12.46 -3.21
CA LEU A 125 0.55 -12.48 -4.60
C LEU A 125 0.98 -13.87 -5.06
N GLY A 126 1.88 -14.51 -4.34
CA GLY A 126 2.58 -15.72 -4.77
C GLY A 126 2.20 -16.99 -4.01
N GLY A 127 1.43 -16.86 -2.92
CA GLY A 127 1.11 -18.00 -2.06
C GLY A 127 2.05 -18.12 -0.86
N LYS A 128 1.80 -19.14 -0.04
CA LYS A 128 2.56 -19.40 1.18
C LYS A 128 4.05 -19.62 0.88
N GLY A 129 4.92 -18.98 1.64
CA GLY A 129 6.39 -19.09 1.50
C GLY A 129 7.00 -18.04 0.56
N THR A 130 6.20 -17.30 -0.21
CA THR A 130 6.70 -16.28 -1.13
C THR A 130 7.45 -15.16 -0.40
N TYR A 131 7.06 -14.84 0.83
CA TYR A 131 7.72 -13.78 1.59
C TYR A 131 9.15 -14.16 1.97
N GLU A 132 9.36 -15.39 2.42
CA GLU A 132 10.67 -15.93 2.73
C GLU A 132 11.58 -15.94 1.51
N GLU A 133 11.09 -16.38 0.35
CA GLU A 133 11.84 -16.35 -0.90
C GLU A 133 12.23 -14.92 -1.29
N VAL A 134 11.34 -13.96 -1.13
CA VAL A 134 11.64 -12.54 -1.39
C VAL A 134 12.72 -12.01 -0.44
N LEU A 135 12.69 -12.37 0.84
CA LEU A 135 13.70 -11.99 1.81
C LEU A 135 15.08 -12.58 1.46
N GLU A 136 15.14 -13.83 1.05
CA GLU A 136 16.38 -14.48 0.57
C GLU A 136 16.98 -13.74 -0.62
N ILE A 137 16.16 -13.40 -1.62
CA ILE A 137 16.60 -12.62 -2.79
C ILE A 137 17.15 -11.25 -2.37
N PHE A 138 16.46 -10.56 -1.46
CA PHE A 138 16.95 -9.27 -0.95
C PHE A 138 18.27 -9.39 -0.17
N ASP A 139 18.44 -10.46 0.60
CA ASP A 139 19.69 -10.72 1.31
C ASP A 139 20.86 -10.97 0.34
N GLU A 140 20.65 -11.77 -0.69
CA GLU A 140 21.65 -12.01 -1.76
C GLU A 140 22.03 -10.72 -2.48
N ILE A 141 21.04 -9.95 -2.93
CA ILE A 141 21.26 -8.65 -3.56
C ILE A 141 21.99 -7.70 -2.62
N GLY A 142 21.59 -7.67 -1.36
CA GLY A 142 22.24 -6.85 -0.32
C GLY A 142 23.71 -7.18 -0.13
N LYS A 143 24.09 -8.46 -0.13
CA LYS A 143 25.48 -8.89 -0.06
C LYS A 143 26.28 -8.43 -1.28
N GLU A 144 25.74 -8.63 -2.48
CA GLU A 144 26.38 -8.21 -3.74
C GLU A 144 26.60 -6.68 -3.78
N PHE A 145 25.59 -5.90 -3.40
CA PHE A 145 25.71 -4.44 -3.36
C PHE A 145 26.71 -3.96 -2.30
N LYS A 146 26.76 -4.61 -1.13
CA LYS A 146 27.74 -4.28 -0.08
C LYS A 146 29.16 -4.42 -0.58
N GLU A 147 29.47 -5.51 -1.28
CA GLU A 147 30.79 -5.74 -1.87
C GLU A 147 31.14 -4.69 -2.93
N LYS A 148 30.21 -4.40 -3.83
CA LYS A 148 30.40 -3.36 -4.86
C LYS A 148 30.66 -1.98 -4.25
N ILE A 149 29.92 -1.60 -3.22
CA ILE A 149 30.11 -0.32 -2.51
C ILE A 149 31.46 -0.29 -1.82
N GLN A 150 31.83 -1.36 -1.11
CA GLN A 150 33.15 -1.43 -0.43
C GLN A 150 34.32 -1.33 -1.42
N ASN A 151 34.23 -2.02 -2.55
CA ASN A 151 35.24 -1.94 -3.61
C ASN A 151 35.32 -0.53 -4.20
N LYS A 152 34.19 0.13 -4.41
CA LYS A 152 34.17 1.51 -4.90
C LYS A 152 34.75 2.52 -3.90
N ILE A 153 34.50 2.34 -2.62
CA ILE A 153 35.09 3.17 -1.56
C ILE A 153 36.61 3.02 -1.55
N LYS A 154 37.12 1.79 -1.65
CA LYS A 154 38.57 1.51 -1.73
C LYS A 154 39.20 2.20 -2.94
N GLU A 155 38.61 2.01 -4.12
CA GLU A 155 39.07 2.64 -5.37
C GLU A 155 39.19 4.17 -5.26
N VAL A 156 38.15 4.81 -4.67
CA VAL A 156 38.15 6.27 -4.48
C VAL A 156 39.16 6.71 -3.45
N ALA A 157 39.35 5.94 -2.38
CA ALA A 157 40.35 6.24 -1.36
C ALA A 157 41.80 6.16 -1.93
N GLU A 158 42.09 5.09 -2.69
CA GLU A 158 43.38 4.90 -3.35
C GLU A 158 43.70 6.03 -4.33
N LYS A 159 42.74 6.42 -5.18
CA LYS A 159 42.90 7.57 -6.10
C LYS A 159 43.14 8.89 -5.38
N LYS A 160 42.57 9.11 -4.20
CA LYS A 160 42.84 10.34 -3.40
C LYS A 160 44.20 10.32 -2.69
N MET A 161 44.73 9.16 -2.38
CA MET A 161 46.03 9.01 -1.73
C MET A 161 47.19 8.95 -2.71
N GLY A 162 46.93 8.97 -4.03
CA GLY A 162 47.99 8.99 -5.05
C GLY A 162 48.76 7.67 -5.19
N ILE A 163 48.12 6.57 -4.78
CA ILE A 163 48.64 5.21 -4.95
C ILE A 163 47.97 4.56 -6.15
#